data_a4e77ccc08a09e6792346816a1891b55
#
_entry.id   a4e77ccc08a09e6792346816a1891b55
#
_cell.length_a   1.000
_cell.length_b   1.000
_cell.length_c   1.000
_cell.angle_alpha   90.00
_cell.angle_beta   90.00
_cell.angle_gamma   90.00
#
_symmetry.space_group_name_H-M   'P 1'
#
loop_
_entity.id
_entity.type
_entity.pdbx_description
1 polymer ?
#
loop_
_entity_poly.entity_id
_entity_poly.type
_entity_poly.pdbx_seq_one_letter_code
_entity_poly.pdbx_strand_id
1 'polypeptide(L)'
;MEDKSYYKKLFPLLNDYNLIDNSETDDYNCISHTLGIKNISSWPNKDEQKFYWPVKRELSIEAFDDFYKYHGFIKLKYIDDRYDKNILKVGLYTNNNLPTHACIQINEKFWQSKIGELGIIIHDLYEMESKAYGTINCIYVKKKSILKFNEYKYYNSLEKV
;
A
#
# COMPACT_ATOMS: atom_id res chain seq x y z
N MET A 1 7.76 -14.74 19.94
CA MET A 1 7.55 -13.28 20.19
C MET A 1 8.22 -12.53 19.05
N GLU A 2 7.48 -11.62 18.44
CA GLU A 2 8.00 -10.83 17.36
C GLU A 2 9.12 -9.94 17.75
N ASP A 3 10.11 -9.93 16.92
CA ASP A 3 11.17 -8.95 17.07
C ASP A 3 10.78 -7.62 16.39
N LYS A 4 10.02 -6.80 17.14
CA LYS A 4 9.66 -5.45 16.74
C LYS A 4 10.88 -4.60 16.40
N SER A 5 12.06 -4.97 16.93
CA SER A 5 13.30 -4.25 16.67
C SER A 5 13.73 -4.34 15.20
N TYR A 6 13.37 -5.44 14.52
CA TYR A 6 13.66 -5.61 13.10
C TYR A 6 12.94 -4.55 12.25
N TYR A 7 11.63 -4.35 12.49
CA TYR A 7 10.87 -3.32 11.77
C TYR A 7 11.39 -1.93 12.07
N LYS A 8 11.80 -1.67 13.31
CA LYS A 8 12.35 -0.38 13.71
C LYS A 8 13.68 -0.07 13.02
N LYS A 9 14.49 -1.08 12.75
CA LYS A 9 15.73 -0.93 11.97
C LYS A 9 15.45 -0.57 10.52
N LEU A 10 14.44 -1.21 9.90
CA LEU A 10 14.03 -0.93 8.52
C LEU A 10 13.38 0.45 8.41
N PHE A 11 12.57 0.82 9.40
CA PHE A 11 11.77 2.03 9.43
C PHE A 11 12.03 2.81 10.72
N PRO A 12 13.10 3.60 10.77
CA PRO A 12 13.51 4.27 12.01
C PRO A 12 12.45 5.21 12.60
N LEU A 13 11.53 5.72 11.78
CA LEU A 13 10.46 6.62 12.21
C LEU A 13 9.24 5.87 12.76
N LEU A 14 9.22 4.54 12.65
CA LEU A 14 8.07 3.73 13.05
C LEU A 14 7.90 3.66 14.55
N ASN A 15 6.66 3.80 15.01
CA ASN A 15 6.28 3.61 16.41
C ASN A 15 6.22 2.11 16.75
N ASP A 16 6.73 1.71 17.93
CA ASP A 16 6.83 0.31 18.35
C ASP A 16 5.48 -0.41 18.52
N TYR A 17 4.37 0.33 18.65
CA TYR A 17 3.03 -0.24 18.83
C TYR A 17 2.26 -0.50 17.54
N ASN A 18 2.86 -0.27 16.39
CA ASN A 18 2.13 -0.27 15.13
C ASN A 18 2.00 -1.65 14.46
N LEU A 19 2.63 -2.68 14.98
CA LEU A 19 2.53 -4.01 14.39
C LEU A 19 1.21 -4.69 14.77
N ILE A 20 0.44 -5.13 13.77
CA ILE A 20 -0.88 -5.74 13.97
C ILE A 20 -0.98 -7.18 13.51
N ASP A 21 -0.18 -7.61 12.56
CA ASP A 21 -0.17 -8.98 12.06
C ASP A 21 1.26 -9.38 11.71
N ASN A 22 1.65 -10.51 12.26
CA ASN A 22 2.98 -11.08 12.16
C ASN A 22 3.10 -12.17 11.11
N SER A 23 2.00 -12.52 10.49
CA SER A 23 1.99 -13.59 9.51
C SER A 23 2.87 -13.24 8.33
N GLU A 24 4.01 -13.90 8.24
CA GLU A 24 4.87 -13.78 7.08
C GLU A 24 4.26 -14.55 5.92
N THR A 25 4.14 -13.94 4.77
CA THR A 25 3.69 -14.60 3.55
C THR A 25 4.24 -13.90 2.32
N ASP A 26 4.66 -14.70 1.34
CA ASP A 26 5.06 -14.25 0.01
C ASP A 26 3.94 -14.40 -1.03
N ASP A 27 2.73 -14.79 -0.59
CA ASP A 27 1.58 -14.98 -1.47
C ASP A 27 1.18 -13.69 -2.19
N TYR A 28 1.41 -12.54 -1.57
CA TYR A 28 1.12 -11.25 -2.14
C TYR A 28 1.99 -10.15 -1.51
N ASN A 29 2.15 -9.03 -2.20
CA ASN A 29 2.99 -7.91 -1.76
C ASN A 29 2.17 -6.69 -1.31
N CYS A 30 2.88 -5.61 -0.99
CA CYS A 30 2.28 -4.34 -0.55
C CYS A 30 1.29 -3.73 -1.55
N ILE A 31 1.58 -3.81 -2.84
CA ILE A 31 0.70 -3.26 -3.89
C ILE A 31 -0.60 -4.07 -3.95
N SER A 32 -0.50 -5.40 -4.01
CA SER A 32 -1.68 -6.29 -3.97
C SER A 32 -2.50 -6.07 -2.70
N HIS A 33 -1.84 -5.81 -1.56
CA HIS A 33 -2.52 -5.52 -0.29
C HIS A 33 -3.46 -4.32 -0.41
N THR A 34 -3.05 -3.27 -1.11
CA THR A 34 -3.89 -2.07 -1.28
C THR A 34 -5.16 -2.34 -2.09
N LEU A 35 -5.22 -3.44 -2.83
CA LEU A 35 -6.35 -3.83 -3.69
C LEU A 35 -7.12 -5.04 -3.18
N GLY A 36 -6.71 -5.64 -2.06
CA GLY A 36 -7.34 -6.85 -1.55
C GLY A 36 -7.03 -8.11 -2.34
N ILE A 37 -5.97 -8.11 -3.14
CA ILE A 37 -5.49 -9.27 -3.88
C ILE A 37 -4.54 -10.05 -2.97
N LYS A 38 -4.89 -11.31 -2.64
CA LYS A 38 -4.15 -12.10 -1.66
C LYS A 38 -3.46 -13.34 -2.22
N ASN A 39 -3.59 -13.60 -3.50
CA ASN A 39 -3.09 -14.81 -4.15
C ASN A 39 -1.96 -14.58 -5.15
N ILE A 40 -1.58 -13.35 -5.39
CA ILE A 40 -0.51 -12.98 -6.30
C ILE A 40 0.03 -11.60 -5.95
N SER A 41 1.33 -11.39 -6.12
CA SER A 41 1.95 -10.07 -5.98
C SER A 41 1.68 -9.23 -7.23
N SER A 42 1.49 -7.93 -7.04
CA SER A 42 1.34 -6.95 -8.13
C SER A 42 2.65 -6.18 -8.29
N TRP A 43 3.26 -6.30 -9.45
CA TRP A 43 4.51 -5.60 -9.77
C TRP A 43 4.74 -5.65 -11.28
N PRO A 44 5.37 -4.61 -11.89
CA PRO A 44 5.61 -4.59 -13.33
C PRO A 44 6.79 -5.47 -13.75
N ASN A 45 6.84 -6.70 -13.26
CA ASN A 45 7.84 -7.69 -13.62
C ASN A 45 7.45 -8.36 -14.94
N LYS A 46 8.46 -8.83 -15.68
CA LYS A 46 8.22 -9.52 -16.97
C LYS A 46 7.55 -10.88 -16.82
N ASP A 47 7.67 -11.52 -15.64
CA ASP A 47 7.07 -12.82 -15.36
C ASP A 47 5.57 -12.67 -15.06
N GLU A 48 4.76 -12.86 -16.09
CA GLU A 48 3.30 -12.73 -16.01
C GLU A 48 2.63 -13.81 -15.16
N GLN A 49 3.30 -14.92 -14.92
CA GLN A 49 2.76 -16.01 -14.09
C GLN A 49 2.91 -15.73 -12.61
N LYS A 50 4.01 -15.04 -12.22
CA LYS A 50 4.31 -14.74 -10.83
C LYS A 50 3.79 -13.38 -10.38
N PHE A 51 3.58 -12.46 -11.32
CA PHE A 51 3.20 -11.08 -11.01
C PHE A 51 2.00 -10.64 -11.81
N TYR A 52 1.02 -10.08 -11.10
CA TYR A 52 -0.13 -9.42 -11.69
C TYR A 52 0.23 -7.98 -12.08
N TRP A 53 0.01 -7.63 -13.33
CA TRP A 53 0.19 -6.25 -13.80
C TRP A 53 -0.54 -6.07 -15.14
N PRO A 54 -1.75 -5.48 -15.14
CA PRO A 54 -2.61 -5.43 -16.34
C PRO A 54 -2.32 -4.27 -17.30
N VAL A 55 -1.32 -3.46 -17.01
CA VAL A 55 -0.92 -2.32 -17.84
C VAL A 55 0.53 -2.48 -18.30
N LYS A 56 1.14 -1.45 -18.88
CA LYS A 56 2.54 -1.52 -19.33
C LYS A 56 3.48 -1.95 -18.21
N ARG A 57 4.25 -3.00 -18.45
CA ARG A 57 5.19 -3.57 -17.48
C ARG A 57 6.50 -2.80 -17.49
N GLU A 58 6.51 -1.70 -16.77
CA GLU A 58 7.65 -0.81 -16.62
C GLU A 58 7.70 -0.33 -15.17
N LEU A 59 8.89 -0.35 -14.57
CA LEU A 59 9.07 0.23 -13.24
C LEU A 59 9.22 1.75 -13.37
N SER A 60 8.10 2.44 -13.36
CA SER A 60 8.02 3.90 -13.48
C SER A 60 6.80 4.42 -12.73
N ILE A 61 6.83 5.71 -12.36
CA ILE A 61 5.68 6.38 -11.74
C ILE A 61 4.48 6.31 -12.69
N GLU A 62 4.70 6.55 -13.98
CA GLU A 62 3.64 6.52 -15.00
C GLU A 62 2.95 5.15 -15.08
N ALA A 63 3.70 4.07 -15.01
CA ALA A 63 3.12 2.72 -15.02
C ALA A 63 2.29 2.44 -13.76
N PHE A 64 2.70 2.96 -12.60
CA PHE A 64 1.91 2.86 -11.37
C PHE A 64 0.67 3.75 -11.41
N ASP A 65 0.77 4.94 -11.99
CA ASP A 65 -0.41 5.78 -12.25
C ASP A 65 -1.43 5.03 -13.13
N ASP A 66 -0.98 4.39 -14.20
CA ASP A 66 -1.83 3.59 -15.08
C ASP A 66 -2.43 2.37 -14.38
N PHE A 67 -1.64 1.70 -13.55
CA PHE A 67 -2.09 0.55 -12.75
C PHE A 67 -3.23 0.93 -11.80
N TYR A 68 -3.07 1.97 -11.01
CA TYR A 68 -4.11 2.42 -10.10
C TYR A 68 -5.32 2.99 -10.84
N LYS A 69 -5.11 3.68 -11.96
CA LYS A 69 -6.19 4.14 -12.83
C LYS A 69 -7.01 2.98 -13.39
N TYR A 70 -6.33 1.91 -13.82
CA TYR A 70 -7.00 0.68 -14.26
C TYR A 70 -7.93 0.12 -13.18
N HIS A 71 -7.55 0.25 -11.92
CA HIS A 71 -8.34 -0.18 -10.76
C HIS A 71 -9.32 0.89 -10.25
N GLY A 72 -9.55 1.95 -11.01
CA GLY A 72 -10.56 2.97 -10.70
C GLY A 72 -10.10 4.09 -9.79
N PHE A 73 -8.81 4.20 -9.52
CA PHE A 73 -8.24 5.28 -8.72
C PHE A 73 -7.86 6.48 -9.60
N ILE A 74 -7.83 7.66 -8.99
CA ILE A 74 -7.38 8.91 -9.60
C ILE A 74 -6.24 9.46 -8.77
N LYS A 75 -5.16 9.89 -9.42
CA LYS A 75 -4.02 10.53 -8.75
C LYS A 75 -4.37 11.96 -8.35
N LEU A 76 -4.15 12.31 -7.09
CA LEU A 76 -4.28 13.68 -6.62
C LEU A 76 -3.10 14.54 -7.06
N LYS A 77 -3.34 15.84 -7.20
CA LYS A 77 -2.29 16.81 -7.57
C LYS A 77 -1.34 17.12 -6.41
N TYR A 78 -1.75 16.86 -5.18
CA TYR A 78 -0.97 17.10 -3.96
C TYR A 78 -1.24 16.00 -2.94
N ILE A 79 -0.38 15.89 -1.93
CA ILE A 79 -0.52 14.88 -0.88
C ILE A 79 -1.58 15.37 0.11
N ASP A 80 -2.76 14.77 0.05
CA ASP A 80 -3.87 15.02 0.96
C ASP A 80 -4.08 13.77 1.82
N ASP A 81 -3.54 13.78 3.03
CA ASP A 81 -3.60 12.66 3.98
C ASP A 81 -4.84 12.70 4.89
N ARG A 82 -5.72 13.67 4.71
CA ARG A 82 -6.96 13.75 5.50
C ARG A 82 -7.86 12.56 5.22
N TYR A 83 -8.45 12.02 6.27
CA TYR A 83 -9.37 10.89 6.14
C TYR A 83 -10.77 11.36 5.70
N ASP A 84 -11.32 10.64 4.73
CA ASP A 84 -12.73 10.76 4.32
C ASP A 84 -13.31 9.34 4.28
N LYS A 85 -14.33 9.08 5.10
CA LYS A 85 -14.95 7.76 5.20
C LYS A 85 -15.55 7.24 3.88
N ASN A 86 -15.78 8.12 2.90
CA ASN A 86 -16.36 7.79 1.61
C ASN A 86 -15.33 7.58 0.51
N ILE A 87 -14.05 7.75 0.82
CA ILE A 87 -12.95 7.73 -0.16
C ILE A 87 -11.84 6.80 0.32
N LEU A 88 -11.42 5.89 -0.56
CA LEU A 88 -10.20 5.13 -0.37
C LEU A 88 -9.00 5.98 -0.77
N LYS A 89 -7.93 5.92 0.01
CA LYS A 89 -6.66 6.59 -0.33
C LYS A 89 -5.51 5.60 -0.25
N VAL A 90 -4.73 5.56 -1.32
CA VAL A 90 -3.49 4.78 -1.41
C VAL A 90 -2.32 5.75 -1.52
N GLY A 91 -1.31 5.56 -0.69
CA GLY A 91 -0.07 6.33 -0.74
C GLY A 91 1.02 5.55 -1.47
N LEU A 92 1.69 6.18 -2.43
CA LEU A 92 2.81 5.61 -3.16
C LEU A 92 4.11 6.24 -2.70
N TYR A 93 5.07 5.40 -2.31
CA TYR A 93 6.44 5.82 -1.97
C TYR A 93 7.37 5.61 -3.15
N THR A 94 8.31 6.51 -3.32
CA THR A 94 9.34 6.40 -4.35
C THR A 94 10.72 6.66 -3.76
N ASN A 95 11.72 6.03 -4.37
CA ASN A 95 13.13 6.26 -4.06
C ASN A 95 13.85 6.50 -5.38
N ASN A 96 14.54 7.63 -5.53
CA ASN A 96 15.16 8.04 -6.79
C ASN A 96 14.16 8.01 -7.97
N ASN A 97 12.96 8.51 -7.74
CA ASN A 97 11.85 8.54 -8.71
C ASN A 97 11.35 7.17 -9.19
N LEU A 98 11.70 6.10 -8.49
CA LEU A 98 11.19 4.76 -8.77
C LEU A 98 10.24 4.31 -7.67
N PRO A 99 9.05 3.78 -8.02
CA PRO A 99 8.12 3.24 -7.04
C PRO A 99 8.74 2.10 -6.23
N THR A 100 8.49 2.12 -4.93
CA THR A 100 9.04 1.13 -3.99
C THR A 100 7.98 0.44 -3.16
N HIS A 101 6.93 1.16 -2.78
CA HIS A 101 5.96 0.69 -1.78
C HIS A 101 4.66 1.48 -1.88
N ALA A 102 3.57 0.85 -1.45
CA ALA A 102 2.29 1.54 -1.28
C ALA A 102 1.61 1.11 0.01
N CYS A 103 0.77 1.99 0.54
CA CYS A 103 -0.03 1.77 1.73
C CYS A 103 -1.46 2.24 1.48
N ILE A 104 -2.39 1.81 2.36
CA ILE A 104 -3.81 2.15 2.28
C ILE A 104 -4.25 2.83 3.58
N GLN A 105 -4.96 3.95 3.48
CA GLN A 105 -5.54 4.61 4.65
C GLN A 105 -6.71 3.80 5.20
N ILE A 106 -6.72 3.56 6.49
CA ILE A 106 -7.74 2.72 7.13
C ILE A 106 -8.68 3.49 8.05
N ASN A 107 -8.22 4.58 8.66
CA ASN A 107 -9.03 5.43 9.52
C ASN A 107 -8.39 6.83 9.67
N GLU A 108 -8.91 7.64 10.57
CA GLU A 108 -8.43 9.01 10.80
C GLU A 108 -6.97 9.10 11.21
N LYS A 109 -6.46 8.07 11.89
CA LYS A 109 -5.11 8.07 12.46
C LYS A 109 -4.11 7.31 11.63
N PHE A 110 -4.54 6.22 10.97
CA PHE A 110 -3.60 5.20 10.50
C PHE A 110 -3.75 4.88 9.03
N TRP A 111 -2.61 4.54 8.45
CA TRP A 111 -2.43 3.84 7.20
C TRP A 111 -1.97 2.41 7.51
N GLN A 112 -2.06 1.53 6.54
CA GLN A 112 -1.69 0.13 6.70
C GLN A 112 -0.79 -0.31 5.56
N SER A 113 0.27 -1.03 5.90
CA SER A 113 1.25 -1.56 4.95
C SER A 113 1.50 -3.04 5.19
N LYS A 114 1.54 -3.80 4.11
CA LYS A 114 2.18 -5.12 4.12
C LYS A 114 3.65 -4.95 3.74
N ILE A 115 4.54 -5.43 4.59
CA ILE A 115 5.98 -5.22 4.43
C ILE A 115 6.58 -6.40 3.67
N GLY A 116 6.59 -6.31 2.32
CA GLY A 116 7.14 -7.36 1.47
C GLY A 116 6.58 -8.73 1.84
N GLU A 117 7.46 -9.68 2.20
CA GLU A 117 7.11 -11.01 2.69
C GLU A 117 6.80 -11.03 4.19
N LEU A 118 7.04 -9.93 4.88
CA LEU A 118 6.83 -9.78 6.31
C LEU A 118 5.37 -9.47 6.66
N GLY A 119 5.12 -9.09 7.90
CA GLY A 119 3.78 -8.85 8.41
C GLY A 119 3.13 -7.54 7.94
N ILE A 120 2.01 -7.25 8.56
CA ILE A 120 1.21 -6.06 8.30
C ILE A 120 1.36 -5.12 9.49
N ILE A 121 1.66 -3.86 9.22
CA ILE A 121 1.77 -2.84 10.25
C ILE A 121 0.81 -1.69 9.98
N ILE A 122 0.37 -1.03 11.05
CA ILE A 122 -0.31 0.26 10.97
C ILE A 122 0.68 1.37 11.33
N HIS A 123 0.53 2.51 10.69
CA HIS A 123 1.50 3.60 10.81
C HIS A 123 0.88 4.93 10.37
N ASP A 124 1.54 6.02 10.70
CA ASP A 124 1.33 7.31 10.07
C ASP A 124 1.92 7.29 8.65
N LEU A 125 1.40 8.08 7.75
CA LEU A 125 1.86 8.11 6.36
C LEU A 125 3.39 8.32 6.24
N TYR A 126 3.97 9.16 7.08
CA TYR A 126 5.38 9.53 7.03
C TYR A 126 6.29 8.57 7.81
N GLU A 127 5.75 7.73 8.69
CA GLU A 127 6.56 6.78 9.46
C GLU A 127 7.26 5.72 8.60
N MET A 128 6.76 5.48 7.39
CA MET A 128 7.33 4.50 6.47
C MET A 128 8.40 5.09 5.55
N GLU A 129 8.64 6.39 5.63
CA GLU A 129 9.76 7.00 4.92
C GLU A 129 11.07 6.47 5.46
N SER A 130 11.95 6.01 4.57
CA SER A 130 13.15 5.27 4.94
C SER A 130 14.10 5.17 3.76
N LYS A 131 15.30 4.60 4.00
CA LYS A 131 16.24 4.30 2.92
C LYS A 131 15.67 3.26 1.95
N ALA A 132 14.87 2.31 2.45
CA ALA A 132 14.30 1.24 1.63
C ALA A 132 13.17 1.77 0.74
N TYR A 133 12.24 2.54 1.30
CA TYR A 133 11.04 2.98 0.59
C TYR A 133 11.15 4.39 0.01
N GLY A 134 12.10 5.19 0.46
CA GLY A 134 12.20 6.59 0.06
C GLY A 134 11.16 7.45 0.75
N THR A 135 10.50 8.31 0.00
CA THR A 135 9.51 9.27 0.53
C THR A 135 8.18 9.11 -0.17
N ILE A 136 7.11 9.62 0.48
CA ILE A 136 5.78 9.64 -0.13
C ILE A 136 5.81 10.52 -1.39
N ASN A 137 5.34 9.97 -2.50
CA ASN A 137 5.33 10.66 -3.79
C ASN A 137 3.95 11.24 -4.12
N CYS A 138 2.91 10.43 -3.95
CA CYS A 138 1.56 10.82 -4.33
C CYS A 138 0.49 10.02 -3.60
N ILE A 139 -0.75 10.48 -3.73
CA ILE A 139 -1.94 9.82 -3.22
C ILE A 139 -2.87 9.52 -4.39
N TYR A 140 -3.36 8.28 -4.45
CA TYR A 140 -4.43 7.85 -5.35
C TYR A 140 -5.73 7.73 -4.55
N VAL A 141 -6.85 8.12 -5.13
CA VAL A 141 -8.16 8.09 -4.47
C VAL A 141 -9.20 7.36 -5.31
N LYS A 142 -10.13 6.69 -4.62
CA LYS A 142 -11.27 6.01 -5.24
C LYS A 142 -12.50 6.17 -4.35
N LYS A 143 -13.65 6.51 -4.95
CA LYS A 143 -14.91 6.62 -4.21
C LYS A 143 -15.39 5.25 -3.78
N LYS A 144 -15.74 5.07 -2.50
CA LYS A 144 -16.29 3.80 -1.98
C LYS A 144 -17.63 3.44 -2.62
N SER A 145 -18.38 4.42 -3.10
CA SER A 145 -19.68 4.19 -3.75
C SER A 145 -19.62 3.37 -5.04
N ILE A 146 -18.45 3.31 -5.69
CA ILE A 146 -18.27 2.53 -6.93
C ILE A 146 -17.64 1.16 -6.69
N LEU A 147 -17.40 0.78 -5.43
CA LEU A 147 -16.81 -0.52 -5.09
C LEU A 147 -17.82 -1.65 -5.34
N LYS A 148 -17.33 -2.78 -5.83
CA LYS A 148 -18.07 -4.04 -5.86
C LYS A 148 -18.21 -4.57 -4.45
N PHE A 149 -19.17 -5.48 -4.22
CA PHE A 149 -19.47 -6.00 -2.89
C PHE A 149 -18.26 -6.59 -2.17
N ASN A 150 -17.47 -7.44 -2.85
CA ASN A 150 -16.28 -8.05 -2.24
C ASN A 150 -15.18 -7.03 -1.95
N GLU A 151 -15.02 -6.01 -2.80
CA GLU A 151 -14.07 -4.92 -2.56
C GLU A 151 -14.50 -4.13 -1.33
N TYR A 152 -15.76 -3.73 -1.25
CA TYR A 152 -16.32 -3.02 -0.09
C TYR A 152 -16.11 -3.82 1.20
N LYS A 153 -16.38 -5.12 1.17
CA LYS A 153 -16.20 -6.01 2.32
C LYS A 153 -14.74 -6.05 2.77
N TYR A 154 -13.80 -6.13 1.84
CA TYR A 154 -12.36 -6.12 2.14
C TYR A 154 -11.95 -4.82 2.84
N TYR A 155 -12.21 -3.68 2.22
CA TYR A 155 -11.80 -2.39 2.76
C TYR A 155 -12.47 -2.07 4.10
N ASN A 156 -13.73 -2.43 4.25
CA ASN A 156 -14.45 -2.26 5.51
C ASN A 156 -13.84 -3.10 6.63
N SER A 157 -13.28 -4.27 6.32
CA SER A 157 -12.60 -5.12 7.31
C SER A 157 -11.30 -4.49 7.84
N LEU A 158 -10.62 -3.68 7.04
CA LEU A 158 -9.39 -3.00 7.44
C LEU A 158 -9.62 -1.89 8.47
N GLU A 159 -10.80 -1.28 8.48
CA GLU A 159 -11.16 -0.20 9.39
C GLU A 159 -11.37 -0.68 10.83
N LYS A 160 -11.47 -1.97 11.06
CA LYS A 160 -11.72 -2.58 12.37
C LYS A 160 -10.46 -2.82 13.21
N VAL A 161 -9.43 -2.08 12.92
CA VAL A 161 -8.15 -2.17 13.65
C VAL A 161 -8.17 -1.33 14.93
#